data_ace26b437099129d5792d33592e0af7a
#
_entry.id   ace26b437099129d5792d33592e0af7a
#
_cell.length_a   1.000
_cell.length_b   1.000
_cell.length_c   1.000
_cell.angle_alpha   90.00
_cell.angle_beta   90.00
_cell.angle_gamma   90.00
#
_symmetry.space_group_name_H-M   'P 1'
#
loop_
_entity.id
_entity.type
_entity.pdbx_description
1 polymer ?
#
loop_
_entity_poly.entity_id
_entity_poly.type
_entity_poly.pdbx_seq_one_letter_code
_entity_poly.pdbx_strand_id
1 'polypeptide(L)'
;MKDAAGKWVSAEGKTLDFVKAADAKGEAILWEPGCTYELPALRIRNNGNLALKYKVAITGINGSAKLNTVIDWTIGDVAMGAEQHLKAGESSVFTIKGHMKESAGNEYMNESIDGIAITVVATQDTVESDSFNNTYDANATYPVVAVANVNTNGDTVLKDKEEDHTIQVTVPAGALDEGVQSLKLEVVKSATPAGVKVASTESSQSYEVTMKDQSGNAVSTNGTLMTVEMNVGKNRTALKLYHDGEKMTKDIGTLTDAADHYVYDAATGYVTMKVSHFSPFTAVFARDYWTDHAADGYATPVDTAGKVVTVASAEELALFAKEVTDGGKNYSGYTLNLANDVDLGEYLWKPINGYNRLSGIVVNGNGHTIRNMKVRGCTNSRVYGAGFIGDINGAVTVKDIAFDGADVFFVNYAKPQFAGNVGGVVLGYTYGTTLFENVSVTNSSIWGFGKIGILLGMGADPGVKVTFKDCVSKNNTIHAAYDMGGLAGMIQRGNGVDNASVENCTVENITVDYYEECVDVQGKATLKENDKNGADVIKEVSGKYWVNGGYYWGGYADYYVSYGDSSYDAPVEGYSMRLANSEYCVNK
;
A
#
# COMPACT_ATOMS: atom_id res chain seq x y z
N MET A 1 12.34 28.82 -22.28
CA MET A 1 12.90 30.13 -21.92
C MET A 1 12.64 31.15 -23.02
N LYS A 2 12.71 32.44 -22.73
CA LYS A 2 12.72 33.47 -23.77
C LYS A 2 14.13 33.64 -24.31
N ASP A 3 14.26 33.69 -25.65
CA ASP A 3 15.50 34.07 -26.30
C ASP A 3 15.74 35.60 -26.28
N ALA A 4 16.85 36.05 -26.82
CA ALA A 4 17.20 37.49 -26.89
C ALA A 4 16.19 38.33 -27.69
N ALA A 5 15.38 37.71 -28.56
CA ALA A 5 14.32 38.37 -29.33
C ALA A 5 12.95 38.30 -28.58
N GLY A 6 12.91 37.75 -27.38
CA GLY A 6 11.70 37.59 -26.58
C GLY A 6 10.79 36.44 -27.01
N LYS A 7 11.23 35.57 -27.92
CA LYS A 7 10.49 34.40 -28.36
C LYS A 7 10.72 33.22 -27.43
N TRP A 8 9.66 32.44 -27.19
CA TRP A 8 9.77 31.20 -26.42
C TRP A 8 10.47 30.10 -27.24
N VAL A 9 11.55 29.58 -26.68
CA VAL A 9 12.32 28.45 -27.21
C VAL A 9 12.49 27.37 -26.13
N SER A 10 12.82 26.13 -26.55
CA SER A 10 13.10 25.07 -25.58
C SER A 10 14.29 25.45 -24.70
N ALA A 11 14.16 25.20 -23.40
CA ALA A 11 15.24 25.35 -22.43
C ALA A 11 15.94 24.00 -22.14
N GLU A 12 15.43 22.91 -22.71
CA GLU A 12 15.99 21.58 -22.50
C GLU A 12 17.44 21.51 -22.99
N GLY A 13 18.34 20.97 -22.17
CA GLY A 13 19.76 20.84 -22.46
C GLY A 13 20.53 22.15 -22.57
N LYS A 14 19.96 23.29 -22.12
CA LYS A 14 20.63 24.59 -22.18
C LYS A 14 21.08 25.04 -20.79
N THR A 15 22.30 25.54 -20.73
CA THR A 15 22.75 26.31 -19.57
C THR A 15 22.06 27.66 -19.55
N LEU A 16 21.56 28.07 -18.40
CA LEU A 16 20.90 29.35 -18.18
C LEU A 16 21.86 30.28 -17.42
N ASP A 17 22.20 31.41 -18.04
CA ASP A 17 22.99 32.43 -17.40
C ASP A 17 22.07 33.38 -16.60
N PHE A 18 22.59 33.93 -15.52
CA PHE A 18 21.86 34.93 -14.75
C PHE A 18 21.65 36.23 -15.56
N VAL A 19 20.49 36.81 -15.40
CA VAL A 19 20.19 38.11 -16.01
C VAL A 19 20.96 39.17 -15.26
N LYS A 20 21.77 39.93 -15.98
CA LYS A 20 22.54 41.03 -15.44
C LYS A 20 21.81 42.34 -15.68
N ALA A 21 21.99 43.30 -14.78
CA ALA A 21 21.55 44.69 -15.00
C ALA A 21 22.22 45.28 -16.28
N ALA A 22 21.55 46.20 -16.92
CA ALA A 22 22.00 46.73 -18.23
C ALA A 22 23.38 47.41 -18.16
N ASP A 23 23.74 47.95 -17.04
CA ASP A 23 25.01 48.61 -16.74
C ASP A 23 26.12 47.65 -16.28
N ALA A 24 25.74 46.41 -15.93
CA ALA A 24 26.66 45.35 -15.47
C ALA A 24 27.04 44.36 -16.57
N LYS A 25 26.82 44.66 -17.87
CA LYS A 25 27.21 43.81 -18.96
C LYS A 25 28.72 43.57 -19.02
N GLY A 26 29.13 42.31 -18.96
CA GLY A 26 30.51 41.91 -19.01
C GLY A 26 31.20 41.77 -17.63
N GLU A 27 30.58 42.25 -16.56
CA GLU A 27 31.08 42.02 -15.22
C GLU A 27 30.83 40.59 -14.74
N ALA A 28 31.70 40.08 -13.88
CA ALA A 28 31.50 38.78 -13.21
C ALA A 28 30.29 38.88 -12.27
N ILE A 29 29.58 37.75 -12.09
CA ILE A 29 28.57 37.66 -11.04
C ILE A 29 29.28 37.42 -9.72
N LEU A 30 29.10 38.40 -8.80
CA LEU A 30 29.66 38.36 -7.46
C LEU A 30 28.53 38.10 -6.46
N TRP A 31 28.57 36.98 -5.80
CA TRP A 31 27.64 36.69 -4.73
C TRP A 31 28.07 37.44 -3.47
N GLU A 32 27.30 38.42 -3.08
CA GLU A 32 27.49 39.23 -1.89
C GLU A 32 26.30 39.08 -0.95
N PRO A 33 26.50 39.15 0.38
CA PRO A 33 25.39 39.07 1.32
C PRO A 33 24.28 40.07 0.99
N GLY A 34 23.04 39.60 0.88
CA GLY A 34 21.88 40.38 0.51
C GLY A 34 21.66 40.56 -1.00
N CYS A 35 22.58 40.14 -1.87
CA CYS A 35 22.36 40.20 -3.34
C CYS A 35 21.31 39.20 -3.81
N THR A 36 20.64 39.55 -4.92
CA THR A 36 19.68 38.68 -5.60
C THR A 36 19.97 38.66 -7.09
N TYR A 37 20.10 37.46 -7.64
CA TYR A 37 20.22 37.24 -9.08
C TYR A 37 19.05 36.43 -9.61
N GLU A 38 18.66 36.67 -10.89
CA GLU A 38 17.54 36.04 -11.54
C GLU A 38 18.00 35.26 -12.79
N LEU A 39 17.40 34.12 -13.04
CA LEU A 39 17.51 33.42 -14.32
C LEU A 39 16.52 33.99 -15.34
N PRO A 40 16.72 33.78 -16.65
CA PRO A 40 15.72 34.16 -17.66
C PRO A 40 14.37 33.54 -17.37
N ALA A 41 13.30 34.27 -17.71
CA ALA A 41 11.94 33.76 -17.52
C ALA A 41 11.75 32.39 -18.22
N LEU A 42 11.21 31.46 -17.48
CA LEU A 42 10.87 30.12 -17.92
C LEU A 42 9.35 29.98 -18.07
N ARG A 43 8.92 29.11 -18.98
CA ARG A 43 7.51 28.74 -19.15
C ARG A 43 7.35 27.23 -19.17
N ILE A 44 6.51 26.73 -18.28
CA ILE A 44 5.98 25.37 -18.34
C ILE A 44 4.62 25.43 -19.01
N ARG A 45 4.34 24.51 -19.93
CA ARG A 45 3.06 24.37 -20.58
C ARG A 45 2.58 22.93 -20.47
N ASN A 46 1.35 22.76 -20.02
CA ASN A 46 0.66 21.48 -20.06
C ASN A 46 0.07 21.28 -21.47
N ASN A 47 0.66 20.40 -22.26
CA ASN A 47 0.16 20.04 -23.59
C ASN A 47 -0.76 18.81 -23.56
N GLY A 48 -0.99 18.23 -22.37
CA GLY A 48 -1.89 17.10 -22.17
C GLY A 48 -3.35 17.52 -22.08
N ASN A 49 -4.21 16.54 -21.93
CA ASN A 49 -5.66 16.68 -21.76
C ASN A 49 -6.11 16.56 -20.29
N LEU A 50 -5.19 16.28 -19.38
CA LEU A 50 -5.45 16.18 -17.93
C LEU A 50 -4.69 17.28 -17.20
N ALA A 51 -5.18 17.67 -16.03
CA ALA A 51 -4.46 18.56 -15.15
C ALA A 51 -3.19 17.86 -14.62
N LEU A 52 -2.15 18.64 -14.37
CA LEU A 52 -0.92 18.16 -13.77
C LEU A 52 -0.51 19.01 -12.57
N LYS A 53 0.16 18.39 -11.64
CA LYS A 53 0.92 19.05 -10.59
C LYS A 53 2.40 18.92 -10.88
N TYR A 54 3.17 19.96 -10.56
CA TYR A 54 4.60 19.97 -10.85
C TYR A 54 5.40 20.64 -9.75
N LYS A 55 6.67 20.29 -9.69
CA LYS A 55 7.68 20.95 -8.84
C LYS A 55 8.86 21.35 -9.69
N VAL A 56 9.49 22.44 -9.31
CA VAL A 56 10.76 22.88 -9.90
C VAL A 56 11.83 22.77 -8.84
N ALA A 57 12.93 22.11 -9.17
CA ALA A 57 14.05 21.92 -8.27
C ALA A 57 15.37 22.28 -8.94
N ILE A 58 16.33 22.74 -8.18
CA ILE A 58 17.73 22.79 -8.57
C ILE A 58 18.31 21.42 -8.23
N THR A 59 18.77 20.70 -9.25
CA THR A 59 19.24 19.31 -9.12
C THR A 59 20.75 19.16 -9.34
N GLY A 60 21.41 20.22 -9.75
CA GLY A 60 22.84 20.25 -9.87
C GLY A 60 23.37 21.67 -9.77
N ILE A 61 24.47 21.84 -9.07
CA ILE A 61 25.17 23.10 -8.97
C ILE A 61 26.61 22.82 -9.35
N ASN A 62 27.05 23.45 -10.41
CA ASN A 62 28.44 23.40 -10.83
C ASN A 62 29.18 24.55 -10.12
N GLY A 63 30.10 24.22 -9.24
CA GLY A 63 30.80 25.17 -8.41
C GLY A 63 30.72 24.82 -6.92
N SER A 64 30.76 25.82 -6.06
CA SER A 64 30.82 25.61 -4.62
C SER A 64 29.49 25.17 -4.01
N ALA A 65 29.40 23.92 -3.57
CA ALA A 65 28.29 23.43 -2.78
C ALA A 65 28.16 24.23 -1.47
N LYS A 66 29.27 24.72 -0.91
CA LYS A 66 29.30 25.55 0.29
C LYS A 66 28.58 26.88 0.08
N LEU A 67 28.82 27.57 -1.03
CA LEU A 67 28.13 28.83 -1.35
C LEU A 67 26.61 28.62 -1.48
N ASN A 68 26.18 27.47 -2.04
CA ASN A 68 24.76 27.15 -2.17
C ASN A 68 24.03 27.06 -0.83
N THR A 69 24.68 26.72 0.26
CA THR A 69 24.03 26.61 1.60
C THR A 69 23.51 27.95 2.14
N VAL A 70 24.01 29.05 1.60
CA VAL A 70 23.62 30.41 2.01
C VAL A 70 22.81 31.15 0.94
N ILE A 71 22.37 30.43 -0.12
CA ILE A 71 21.51 31.00 -1.14
C ILE A 71 20.11 30.38 -1.01
N ASP A 72 19.12 31.25 -0.81
CA ASP A 72 17.72 30.89 -0.80
C ASP A 72 17.16 30.99 -2.24
N TRP A 73 16.72 29.84 -2.78
CA TRP A 73 16.17 29.76 -4.11
C TRP A 73 14.65 29.83 -4.10
N THR A 74 14.07 30.62 -4.99
CA THR A 74 12.62 30.75 -5.17
C THR A 74 12.21 30.63 -6.62
N ILE A 75 10.98 30.16 -6.86
CA ILE A 75 10.31 30.14 -8.17
C ILE A 75 9.17 31.15 -8.14
N GLY A 76 9.31 32.25 -8.88
CA GLY A 76 8.42 33.40 -8.67
C GLY A 76 8.44 33.85 -7.22
N ASP A 77 7.26 33.88 -6.59
CA ASP A 77 7.09 34.20 -5.17
C ASP A 77 6.96 32.97 -4.26
N VAL A 78 7.24 31.77 -4.80
CA VAL A 78 7.05 30.48 -4.12
C VAL A 78 8.41 29.85 -3.83
N ALA A 79 8.52 29.15 -2.70
CA ALA A 79 9.74 28.43 -2.37
C ALA A 79 10.03 27.33 -3.39
N MET A 80 11.33 27.10 -3.66
CA MET A 80 11.79 26.04 -4.55
C MET A 80 11.30 24.67 -4.05
N GLY A 81 10.82 23.82 -4.98
CA GLY A 81 10.28 22.50 -4.65
C GLY A 81 8.82 22.49 -4.19
N ALA A 82 8.19 23.66 -4.02
CA ALA A 82 6.77 23.74 -3.71
C ALA A 82 5.91 23.21 -4.87
N GLU A 83 4.84 22.51 -4.52
CA GLU A 83 3.90 21.95 -5.50
C GLU A 83 3.09 23.06 -6.17
N GLN A 84 3.00 23.00 -7.50
CA GLN A 84 2.25 23.90 -8.36
C GLN A 84 1.26 23.08 -9.19
N HIS A 85 0.13 23.66 -9.55
CA HIS A 85 -0.92 23.02 -10.33
C HIS A 85 -1.09 23.71 -11.69
N LEU A 86 -1.38 22.95 -12.74
CA LEU A 86 -1.54 23.47 -14.11
C LEU A 86 -2.60 22.65 -14.86
N LYS A 87 -3.71 23.29 -15.17
CA LYS A 87 -4.79 22.65 -15.93
C LYS A 87 -4.38 22.28 -17.35
N ALA A 88 -5.13 21.37 -17.94
CA ALA A 88 -4.95 20.98 -19.34
C ALA A 88 -4.92 22.21 -20.27
N GLY A 89 -3.93 22.29 -21.15
CA GLY A 89 -3.73 23.36 -22.10
C GLY A 89 -3.19 24.69 -21.53
N GLU A 90 -3.09 24.84 -20.22
CA GLU A 90 -2.59 26.04 -19.56
C GLU A 90 -1.04 26.14 -19.57
N SER A 91 -0.54 27.31 -19.26
CA SER A 91 0.90 27.53 -19.07
C SER A 91 1.16 28.49 -17.92
N SER A 92 2.23 28.22 -17.18
CA SER A 92 2.76 29.08 -16.12
C SER A 92 4.09 29.67 -16.54
N VAL A 93 4.30 30.95 -16.25
CA VAL A 93 5.56 31.66 -16.50
C VAL A 93 6.11 32.10 -15.15
N PHE A 94 7.38 31.80 -14.92
CA PHE A 94 8.05 32.11 -13.67
C PHE A 94 9.52 32.47 -13.90
N THR A 95 10.12 33.07 -12.90
CA THR A 95 11.55 33.38 -12.83
C THR A 95 12.13 32.70 -11.60
N ILE A 96 13.28 32.09 -11.74
CA ILE A 96 14.02 31.53 -10.61
C ILE A 96 14.97 32.59 -10.09
N LYS A 97 14.93 32.82 -8.79
CA LYS A 97 15.77 33.79 -8.09
C LYS A 97 16.61 33.10 -7.03
N GLY A 98 17.87 33.47 -6.93
CA GLY A 98 18.74 33.13 -5.82
C GLY A 98 19.04 34.36 -5.00
N HIS A 99 18.77 34.31 -3.70
CA HIS A 99 19.07 35.36 -2.75
C HIS A 99 20.10 34.88 -1.74
N MET A 100 21.26 35.57 -1.69
CA MET A 100 22.28 35.27 -0.70
C MET A 100 21.91 35.89 0.64
N LYS A 101 21.89 35.06 1.68
CA LYS A 101 21.53 35.50 3.05
C LYS A 101 22.43 36.60 3.52
N GLU A 102 21.85 37.62 4.14
CA GLU A 102 22.60 38.74 4.76
C GLU A 102 23.53 38.28 5.87
N SER A 103 23.25 37.13 6.49
CA SER A 103 24.07 36.52 7.54
C SER A 103 25.30 35.79 7.03
N ALA A 104 25.48 35.64 5.71
CA ALA A 104 26.65 35.00 5.14
C ALA A 104 27.92 35.81 5.43
N GLY A 105 28.95 35.15 5.93
CA GLY A 105 30.20 35.78 6.31
C GLY A 105 31.28 35.71 5.23
N ASN A 106 32.50 36.12 5.60
CA ASN A 106 33.63 36.13 4.68
C ASN A 106 34.15 34.75 4.25
N GLU A 107 33.66 33.69 4.87
CA GLU A 107 34.01 32.31 4.56
C GLU A 107 33.55 31.85 3.18
N TYR A 108 32.68 32.63 2.53
CA TYR A 108 32.17 32.38 1.17
C TYR A 108 32.91 33.21 0.10
N MET A 109 33.91 34.00 0.49
CA MET A 109 34.72 34.73 -0.46
C MET A 109 35.49 33.82 -1.38
N ASN A 110 35.56 34.18 -2.66
CA ASN A 110 36.19 33.43 -3.74
C ASN A 110 35.48 32.09 -4.09
N GLU A 111 34.29 31.89 -3.64
CA GLU A 111 33.42 30.79 -4.04
C GLU A 111 32.59 31.22 -5.25
N SER A 112 32.39 30.33 -6.23
CA SER A 112 31.58 30.58 -7.42
C SER A 112 30.52 29.53 -7.64
N ILE A 113 29.45 29.89 -8.34
CA ILE A 113 28.49 28.97 -8.94
C ILE A 113 28.56 29.19 -10.44
N ASP A 114 29.06 28.19 -11.18
CA ASP A 114 29.36 28.28 -12.59
C ASP A 114 28.23 27.76 -13.49
N GLY A 115 27.29 27.04 -12.92
CA GLY A 115 26.11 26.55 -13.66
C GLY A 115 25.09 25.94 -12.70
N ILE A 116 23.83 25.96 -13.14
CA ILE A 116 22.70 25.45 -12.38
C ILE A 116 21.87 24.54 -13.28
N ALA A 117 21.68 23.30 -12.86
CA ALA A 117 20.74 22.40 -13.48
C ALA A 117 19.36 22.53 -12.80
N ILE A 118 18.36 22.84 -13.60
CA ILE A 118 16.98 22.97 -13.14
C ILE A 118 16.20 21.79 -13.69
N THR A 119 15.51 21.11 -12.80
CA THR A 119 14.62 19.99 -13.18
C THR A 119 13.19 20.35 -12.84
N VAL A 120 12.31 20.10 -13.79
CA VAL A 120 10.87 20.16 -13.61
C VAL A 120 10.36 18.72 -13.59
N VAL A 121 9.77 18.33 -12.47
CA VAL A 121 9.07 17.05 -12.35
C VAL A 121 7.57 17.32 -12.32
N ALA A 122 6.81 16.52 -13.06
CA ALA A 122 5.37 16.63 -13.13
C ALA A 122 4.73 15.25 -13.02
N THR A 123 3.54 15.22 -12.46
CA THR A 123 2.67 14.04 -12.42
C THR A 123 1.23 14.50 -12.63
N GLN A 124 0.32 13.57 -12.84
CA GLN A 124 -1.11 13.89 -12.92
C GLN A 124 -1.56 14.55 -11.60
N ASP A 125 -2.41 15.57 -11.70
CA ASP A 125 -3.01 16.17 -10.53
C ASP A 125 -4.03 15.20 -9.91
N THR A 126 -4.00 15.07 -8.60
CA THR A 126 -4.91 14.21 -7.85
C THR A 126 -6.20 14.93 -7.45
N VAL A 127 -6.28 16.25 -7.69
CA VAL A 127 -7.43 17.08 -7.37
C VAL A 127 -7.97 17.68 -8.65
N GLU A 128 -8.96 17.01 -9.24
CA GLU A 128 -9.69 17.52 -10.40
C GLU A 128 -11.16 17.70 -10.03
N SER A 129 -11.85 18.59 -10.72
CA SER A 129 -13.27 18.91 -10.46
C SER A 129 -14.17 18.66 -11.67
N ASP A 130 -13.78 17.74 -12.54
CA ASP A 130 -14.44 17.45 -13.80
C ASP A 130 -15.16 16.10 -13.83
N SER A 131 -15.09 15.32 -12.74
CA SER A 131 -15.77 14.04 -12.59
C SER A 131 -16.56 13.94 -11.28
N PHE A 132 -17.44 12.95 -11.21
CA PHE A 132 -18.30 12.74 -10.02
C PHE A 132 -17.54 12.32 -8.77
N ASN A 133 -16.37 11.75 -8.88
CA ASN A 133 -15.58 11.27 -7.75
C ASN A 133 -14.27 12.04 -7.52
N ASN A 134 -13.81 12.84 -8.45
CA ASN A 134 -12.63 13.74 -8.36
C ASN A 134 -11.39 13.12 -7.67
N THR A 135 -11.22 11.81 -7.74
CA THR A 135 -10.18 11.06 -7.04
C THR A 135 -9.42 10.16 -7.99
N TYR A 136 -9.03 10.69 -9.14
CA TYR A 136 -8.17 9.93 -10.04
C TYR A 136 -6.76 9.84 -9.47
N ASP A 137 -6.18 8.71 -9.70
CA ASP A 137 -4.77 8.45 -9.50
C ASP A 137 -4.24 9.02 -8.17
N ALA A 138 -5.00 8.78 -7.08
CA ALA A 138 -4.65 9.22 -5.73
C ALA A 138 -3.21 8.82 -5.31
N ASN A 139 -2.63 7.84 -6.03
CA ASN A 139 -1.27 7.34 -5.83
C ASN A 139 -0.24 7.92 -6.81
N ALA A 140 -0.60 8.91 -7.63
CA ALA A 140 0.34 9.53 -8.55
C ALA A 140 1.49 10.19 -7.78
N THR A 141 2.71 9.70 -8.00
CA THR A 141 3.92 10.18 -7.36
C THR A 141 4.82 10.88 -8.38
N TYR A 142 5.59 11.86 -7.93
CA TYR A 142 6.59 12.49 -8.78
C TYR A 142 7.69 11.50 -9.16
N PRO A 143 8.21 11.56 -10.40
CA PRO A 143 9.42 10.86 -10.73
C PRO A 143 10.58 11.39 -9.88
N VAL A 144 11.45 10.48 -9.46
CA VAL A 144 12.72 10.83 -8.84
C VAL A 144 13.70 11.19 -9.94
N VAL A 145 14.38 12.32 -9.81
CA VAL A 145 15.35 12.79 -10.81
C VAL A 145 16.65 13.18 -10.13
N ALA A 146 17.75 12.67 -10.67
CA ALA A 146 19.11 13.07 -10.28
C ALA A 146 19.90 13.50 -11.51
N VAL A 147 20.74 14.53 -11.37
CA VAL A 147 21.63 15.02 -12.43
C VAL A 147 23.04 15.16 -11.87
N ALA A 148 24.01 14.71 -12.63
CA ALA A 148 25.42 14.90 -12.30
C ALA A 148 26.26 15.18 -13.54
N ASN A 149 27.29 16.04 -13.39
CA ASN A 149 28.34 16.15 -14.40
C ASN A 149 29.22 14.90 -14.36
N VAL A 150 29.67 14.46 -15.52
CA VAL A 150 30.56 13.30 -15.63
C VAL A 150 31.90 13.63 -14.97
N ASN A 151 32.28 12.79 -14.00
CA ASN A 151 33.58 12.89 -13.39
C ASN A 151 34.64 12.15 -14.24
N THR A 152 35.43 12.89 -14.99
CA THR A 152 36.48 12.30 -15.88
C THR A 152 37.62 11.64 -15.13
N ASN A 153 37.80 11.93 -13.85
CA ASN A 153 38.89 11.43 -13.01
C ASN A 153 38.45 10.37 -11.97
N GLY A 154 37.21 9.98 -11.99
CA GLY A 154 36.65 9.04 -11.03
C GLY A 154 35.23 8.64 -11.38
N ASP A 155 34.58 7.93 -10.48
CA ASP A 155 33.21 7.48 -10.68
C ASP A 155 32.25 8.67 -10.67
N THR A 156 31.20 8.59 -11.49
CA THR A 156 30.10 9.56 -11.50
C THR A 156 28.94 9.01 -10.68
N VAL A 157 28.53 9.74 -9.65
CA VAL A 157 27.44 9.33 -8.76
C VAL A 157 26.20 10.21 -9.00
N LEU A 158 25.06 9.56 -9.22
CA LEU A 158 23.75 10.21 -9.33
C LEU A 158 22.87 9.73 -8.18
N LYS A 159 22.33 10.65 -7.41
CA LYS A 159 21.37 10.38 -6.33
C LYS A 159 20.37 11.52 -6.19
N ASP A 160 19.16 11.21 -5.76
CA ASP A 160 18.09 12.20 -5.59
C ASP A 160 18.24 13.05 -4.33
N LYS A 161 18.93 12.52 -3.31
CA LYS A 161 19.20 13.18 -2.03
C LYS A 161 20.53 12.71 -1.46
N GLU A 162 21.11 13.48 -0.58
CA GLU A 162 22.35 13.11 0.12
C GLU A 162 22.12 11.97 1.13
N GLU A 163 21.00 12.05 1.88
CA GLU A 163 20.60 11.05 2.85
C GLU A 163 19.24 10.47 2.44
N ASP A 164 18.99 9.22 2.80
CA ASP A 164 17.73 8.50 2.51
C ASP A 164 17.30 8.57 1.04
N HIS A 165 18.27 8.42 0.12
CA HIS A 165 17.99 8.42 -1.31
C HIS A 165 17.08 7.23 -1.70
N THR A 166 16.22 7.47 -2.69
CA THR A 166 15.36 6.42 -3.26
C THR A 166 16.18 5.46 -4.10
N ILE A 167 17.05 6.03 -4.93
CA ILE A 167 18.00 5.30 -5.77
C ILE A 167 19.28 6.10 -5.92
N GLN A 168 20.41 5.41 -5.92
CA GLN A 168 21.71 5.95 -6.30
C GLN A 168 22.30 5.09 -7.39
N VAL A 169 22.91 5.72 -8.38
CA VAL A 169 23.66 5.04 -9.45
C VAL A 169 25.09 5.54 -9.43
N THR A 170 26.02 4.61 -9.40
CA THR A 170 27.45 4.87 -9.57
C THR A 170 27.91 4.33 -10.91
N VAL A 171 28.33 5.22 -11.79
CA VAL A 171 28.88 4.92 -13.11
C VAL A 171 30.40 4.96 -13.00
N PRO A 172 31.12 3.85 -13.29
CA PRO A 172 32.57 3.80 -13.18
C PRO A 172 33.27 4.78 -14.13
N ALA A 173 34.43 5.25 -13.73
CA ALA A 173 35.27 6.10 -14.57
C ALA A 173 35.57 5.41 -15.92
N GLY A 174 35.46 6.14 -17.01
CA GLY A 174 35.73 5.63 -18.35
C GLY A 174 34.68 4.68 -18.94
N ALA A 175 33.56 4.48 -18.26
CA ALA A 175 32.47 3.62 -18.75
C ALA A 175 31.63 4.28 -19.85
N LEU A 176 31.64 5.59 -19.96
CA LEU A 176 30.85 6.38 -20.89
C LEU A 176 31.60 6.68 -22.18
N ASP A 177 30.82 6.86 -23.25
CA ASP A 177 31.37 7.30 -24.53
C ASP A 177 31.95 8.72 -24.45
N GLU A 178 32.94 8.99 -25.31
CA GLU A 178 33.51 10.34 -25.45
C GLU A 178 32.42 11.34 -25.82
N GLY A 179 32.41 12.49 -25.13
CA GLY A 179 31.44 13.57 -25.38
C GLY A 179 30.21 13.59 -24.46
N VAL A 180 30.01 12.58 -23.63
CA VAL A 180 29.02 12.63 -22.55
C VAL A 180 29.59 13.53 -21.42
N GLN A 181 28.93 14.66 -21.18
CA GLN A 181 29.37 15.66 -20.21
C GLN A 181 28.54 15.63 -18.91
N SER A 182 27.27 15.30 -19.03
CA SER A 182 26.39 15.15 -17.87
C SER A 182 25.40 14.02 -18.06
N LEU A 183 24.92 13.50 -16.95
CA LEU A 183 23.96 12.42 -16.89
C LEU A 183 22.71 12.88 -16.15
N LYS A 184 21.55 12.46 -16.63
CA LYS A 184 20.25 12.60 -15.98
C LYS A 184 19.69 11.20 -15.71
N LEU A 185 19.43 10.90 -14.47
CA LEU A 185 18.73 9.70 -14.01
C LEU A 185 17.28 10.06 -13.74
N GLU A 186 16.34 9.30 -14.30
CA GLU A 186 14.92 9.39 -14.01
C GLU A 186 14.46 8.06 -13.42
N VAL A 187 13.73 8.12 -12.31
CA VAL A 187 13.17 6.96 -11.62
C VAL A 187 11.68 7.19 -11.42
N VAL A 188 10.86 6.35 -12.01
CA VAL A 188 9.42 6.45 -11.95
C VAL A 188 8.87 5.19 -11.28
N LYS A 189 8.04 5.35 -10.26
CA LYS A 189 7.33 4.21 -9.70
C LYS A 189 6.42 3.60 -10.76
N SER A 190 6.52 2.31 -10.97
CA SER A 190 5.81 1.59 -12.01
C SER A 190 4.97 0.45 -11.44
N ALA A 191 4.04 -0.04 -12.26
CA ALA A 191 3.37 -1.29 -11.95
C ALA A 191 4.35 -2.46 -12.00
N THR A 192 4.09 -3.48 -11.20
CA THR A 192 4.88 -4.72 -11.25
C THR A 192 4.77 -5.36 -12.63
N PRO A 193 5.88 -5.68 -13.30
CA PRO A 193 5.86 -6.35 -14.60
C PRO A 193 5.10 -7.68 -14.54
N ALA A 194 4.36 -8.00 -15.61
CA ALA A 194 3.51 -9.19 -15.67
C ALA A 194 4.29 -10.52 -15.49
N GLY A 195 5.59 -10.53 -15.76
CA GLY A 195 6.47 -11.70 -15.54
C GLY A 195 6.82 -11.94 -14.07
N VAL A 196 6.67 -10.94 -13.21
CA VAL A 196 7.01 -11.03 -11.79
C VAL A 196 5.80 -11.50 -11.00
N LYS A 197 5.90 -12.68 -10.41
CA LYS A 197 4.84 -13.21 -9.54
C LYS A 197 4.98 -12.67 -8.12
N VAL A 198 3.92 -12.05 -7.63
CA VAL A 198 3.80 -11.53 -6.26
C VAL A 198 2.69 -12.30 -5.57
N ALA A 199 3.02 -13.05 -4.55
CA ALA A 199 2.04 -13.77 -3.75
C ALA A 199 1.17 -12.80 -2.92
N SER A 200 -0.02 -13.24 -2.50
CA SER A 200 -0.92 -12.39 -1.71
C SER A 200 -0.35 -11.97 -0.34
N THR A 201 0.63 -12.71 0.15
CA THR A 201 1.39 -12.43 1.38
C THR A 201 2.66 -11.61 1.13
N GLU A 202 2.88 -11.19 -0.11
CA GLU A 202 4.02 -10.38 -0.51
C GLU A 202 3.56 -9.00 -0.97
N SER A 203 4.44 -8.05 -0.88
CA SER A 203 4.34 -6.73 -1.50
C SER A 203 5.42 -6.59 -2.55
N SER A 204 5.18 -5.71 -3.50
CA SER A 204 6.16 -5.35 -4.52
C SER A 204 6.36 -3.85 -4.59
N GLN A 205 7.56 -3.47 -4.98
CA GLN A 205 7.96 -2.10 -5.24
C GLN A 205 8.74 -2.11 -6.55
N SER A 206 8.19 -1.45 -7.57
CA SER A 206 8.76 -1.44 -8.92
C SER A 206 9.08 -0.03 -9.37
N TYR A 207 10.22 0.11 -10.03
CA TYR A 207 10.67 1.36 -10.60
C TYR A 207 11.15 1.16 -12.03
N GLU A 208 10.66 2.00 -12.92
CA GLU A 208 11.27 2.23 -14.23
C GLU A 208 12.44 3.19 -14.06
N VAL A 209 13.62 2.80 -14.52
CA VAL A 209 14.85 3.58 -14.39
C VAL A 209 15.40 3.87 -15.77
N THR A 210 15.67 5.14 -16.05
CA THR A 210 16.29 5.57 -17.31
C THR A 210 17.44 6.53 -17.05
N MET A 211 18.52 6.41 -17.83
CA MET A 211 19.66 7.32 -17.78
C MET A 211 19.89 7.93 -19.16
N LYS A 212 20.00 9.26 -19.22
CA LYS A 212 20.14 10.04 -20.44
C LYS A 212 21.34 10.97 -20.35
N ASP A 213 21.94 11.28 -21.49
CA ASP A 213 22.97 12.31 -21.63
C ASP A 213 22.39 13.73 -21.63
N GLN A 214 23.25 14.73 -21.75
CA GLN A 214 22.87 16.15 -21.84
C GLN A 214 21.97 16.48 -23.04
N SER A 215 21.92 15.63 -24.05
CA SER A 215 21.10 15.79 -25.25
C SER A 215 19.78 15.02 -25.18
N GLY A 216 19.55 14.29 -24.08
CA GLY A 216 18.34 13.48 -23.88
C GLY A 216 18.42 12.08 -24.51
N ASN A 217 19.58 11.66 -25.01
CA ASN A 217 19.77 10.32 -25.55
C ASN A 217 20.02 9.31 -24.44
N ALA A 218 19.54 8.08 -24.63
CA ALA A 218 19.86 6.99 -23.73
C ALA A 218 21.37 6.73 -23.68
N VAL A 219 21.90 6.52 -22.50
CA VAL A 219 23.33 6.32 -22.26
C VAL A 219 23.65 4.84 -22.14
N SER A 220 24.71 4.40 -22.85
CA SER A 220 25.30 3.08 -22.71
C SER A 220 26.59 3.16 -21.92
N THR A 221 26.87 2.15 -21.12
CA THR A 221 28.15 1.97 -20.43
C THR A 221 29.05 0.95 -21.12
N ASN A 222 28.73 0.59 -22.37
CA ASN A 222 29.52 -0.36 -23.19
C ASN A 222 29.77 -1.72 -22.47
N GLY A 223 28.79 -2.17 -21.67
CA GLY A 223 28.89 -3.40 -20.91
C GLY A 223 29.64 -3.29 -19.58
N THR A 224 30.15 -2.10 -19.24
CA THR A 224 30.76 -1.87 -17.92
C THR A 224 29.65 -1.86 -16.86
N LEU A 225 29.83 -2.63 -15.79
CA LEU A 225 28.84 -2.75 -14.73
C LEU A 225 28.74 -1.46 -13.90
N MET A 226 27.54 -0.97 -13.77
CA MET A 226 27.18 0.08 -12.83
C MET A 226 26.83 -0.52 -11.48
N THR A 227 27.00 0.27 -10.42
CA THR A 227 26.45 -0.07 -9.10
C THR A 227 25.21 0.74 -8.86
N VAL A 228 24.13 0.06 -8.51
CA VAL A 228 22.84 0.70 -8.16
C VAL A 228 22.51 0.37 -6.71
N GLU A 229 22.19 1.41 -5.94
CA GLU A 229 21.61 1.27 -4.60
C GLU A 229 20.14 1.70 -4.66
N MET A 230 19.24 0.87 -4.16
CA MET A 230 17.81 1.12 -4.15
C MET A 230 17.24 0.91 -2.75
N ASN A 231 16.51 1.88 -2.24
CA ASN A 231 15.82 1.76 -0.95
C ASN A 231 14.58 0.89 -1.10
N VAL A 232 14.57 -0.24 -0.42
CA VAL A 232 13.42 -1.17 -0.37
C VAL A 232 12.79 -1.25 1.02
N GLY A 233 13.33 -0.46 1.96
CA GLY A 233 12.92 -0.44 3.37
C GLY A 233 13.71 -1.42 4.24
N LYS A 234 13.77 -1.09 5.53
CA LYS A 234 14.52 -1.86 6.55
C LYS A 234 13.84 -3.18 6.86
N ASN A 235 14.65 -4.17 7.29
CA ASN A 235 14.19 -5.45 7.82
C ASN A 235 13.26 -6.26 6.91
N ARG A 236 13.32 -6.06 5.57
CA ARG A 236 12.50 -6.82 4.63
C ARG A 236 12.86 -8.29 4.67
N THR A 237 11.87 -9.14 4.86
CA THR A 237 12.03 -10.60 4.86
C THR A 237 11.62 -11.20 3.52
N ALA A 238 12.15 -12.38 3.19
CA ALA A 238 11.91 -13.08 1.92
C ALA A 238 12.14 -12.22 0.67
N LEU A 239 13.06 -11.24 0.75
CA LEU A 239 13.35 -10.31 -0.34
C LEU A 239 13.88 -11.04 -1.57
N LYS A 240 13.25 -10.79 -2.70
CA LYS A 240 13.62 -11.18 -4.05
C LYS A 240 13.74 -9.91 -4.90
N LEU A 241 14.74 -9.83 -5.72
CA LEU A 241 14.90 -8.71 -6.66
C LEU A 241 14.81 -9.23 -8.09
N TYR A 242 14.17 -8.45 -8.94
CA TYR A 242 13.99 -8.73 -10.37
C TYR A 242 14.50 -7.55 -11.19
N HIS A 243 15.14 -7.85 -12.31
CA HIS A 243 15.60 -6.90 -13.30
C HIS A 243 15.02 -7.33 -14.65
N ASP A 244 14.30 -6.45 -15.33
CA ASP A 244 13.56 -6.76 -16.56
C ASP A 244 12.64 -8.00 -16.44
N GLY A 245 12.03 -8.19 -15.28
CA GLY A 245 11.18 -9.34 -15.00
C GLY A 245 11.92 -10.64 -14.65
N GLU A 246 13.23 -10.70 -14.83
CA GLU A 246 14.06 -11.86 -14.51
C GLU A 246 14.61 -11.76 -13.07
N LYS A 247 14.60 -12.89 -12.36
CA LYS A 247 15.05 -12.93 -10.97
C LYS A 247 16.56 -12.81 -10.86
N MET A 248 17.02 -11.81 -10.11
CA MET A 248 18.43 -11.59 -9.81
C MET A 248 18.99 -12.60 -8.78
N THR A 249 20.29 -12.78 -8.80
CA THR A 249 21.02 -13.62 -7.84
C THR A 249 21.33 -12.86 -6.56
N LYS A 250 20.88 -13.37 -5.42
CA LYS A 250 21.20 -12.81 -4.10
C LYS A 250 22.54 -13.34 -3.61
N ASP A 251 23.47 -12.44 -3.36
CA ASP A 251 24.74 -12.77 -2.71
C ASP A 251 24.63 -12.72 -1.18
N ILE A 252 25.50 -13.43 -0.51
CA ILE A 252 25.61 -13.43 0.95
C ILE A 252 26.92 -12.76 1.35
N GLY A 253 26.81 -11.64 2.04
CA GLY A 253 27.94 -10.87 2.54
C GLY A 253 28.48 -9.89 1.50
N THR A 254 29.32 -10.33 0.57
CA THR A 254 29.98 -9.45 -0.41
C THR A 254 29.28 -9.53 -1.76
N LEU A 255 29.02 -8.36 -2.37
CA LEU A 255 28.45 -8.28 -3.72
C LEU A 255 29.44 -8.82 -4.76
N THR A 256 28.99 -9.77 -5.55
CA THR A 256 29.74 -10.32 -6.68
C THR A 256 29.81 -9.29 -7.82
N ASP A 257 30.98 -9.17 -8.43
CA ASP A 257 31.18 -8.29 -9.59
C ASP A 257 30.72 -8.97 -10.89
N ALA A 258 29.42 -9.22 -10.95
CA ALA A 258 28.72 -9.80 -12.09
C ALA A 258 27.34 -9.14 -12.24
N ALA A 259 26.83 -9.07 -13.48
CA ALA A 259 25.52 -8.50 -13.75
C ALA A 259 24.41 -9.29 -13.03
N ASP A 260 23.39 -8.57 -12.60
CA ASP A 260 22.18 -9.12 -11.95
C ASP A 260 22.45 -9.88 -10.64
N HIS A 261 23.52 -9.47 -9.94
CA HIS A 261 23.80 -9.85 -8.56
C HIS A 261 23.46 -8.72 -7.61
N TYR A 262 22.97 -9.06 -6.40
CA TYR A 262 22.66 -8.08 -5.37
C TYR A 262 22.92 -8.57 -3.95
N VAL A 263 23.18 -7.64 -3.06
CA VAL A 263 23.16 -7.80 -1.61
C VAL A 263 22.09 -6.91 -1.01
N TYR A 264 21.59 -7.28 0.15
CA TYR A 264 20.61 -6.48 0.90
C TYR A 264 21.13 -6.25 2.32
N ASP A 265 21.21 -4.99 2.69
CA ASP A 265 21.49 -4.59 4.07
C ASP A 265 20.17 -4.30 4.80
N ALA A 266 19.79 -5.19 5.70
CA ALA A 266 18.56 -5.07 6.45
C ALA A 266 18.54 -3.88 7.43
N ALA A 267 19.69 -3.44 7.91
CA ALA A 267 19.80 -2.34 8.86
C ALA A 267 19.57 -0.98 8.21
N THR A 268 20.06 -0.80 7.00
CA THR A 268 19.89 0.45 6.23
C THR A 268 18.65 0.42 5.33
N GLY A 269 18.23 -0.77 4.89
CA GLY A 269 17.09 -0.94 3.98
C GLY A 269 17.47 -0.86 2.50
N TYR A 270 18.77 -0.79 2.17
CA TYR A 270 19.23 -0.70 0.79
C TYR A 270 19.58 -2.05 0.19
N VAL A 271 19.19 -2.20 -1.07
CA VAL A 271 19.72 -3.22 -1.96
C VAL A 271 20.84 -2.58 -2.76
N THR A 272 22.03 -3.19 -2.79
CA THR A 272 23.12 -2.81 -3.68
C THR A 272 23.27 -3.89 -4.76
N MET A 273 23.26 -3.49 -6.02
CA MET A 273 23.27 -4.41 -7.15
C MET A 273 24.24 -3.98 -8.25
N LYS A 274 24.67 -4.94 -9.08
CA LYS A 274 25.46 -4.72 -10.29
C LYS A 274 24.60 -4.94 -11.52
N VAL A 275 24.58 -3.95 -12.43
CA VAL A 275 23.80 -4.00 -13.67
C VAL A 275 24.59 -3.46 -14.85
N SER A 276 24.32 -3.97 -16.05
CA SER A 276 24.93 -3.51 -17.29
C SER A 276 24.05 -2.55 -18.10
N HIS A 277 22.78 -2.44 -17.74
CA HIS A 277 21.79 -1.58 -18.38
C HIS A 277 20.69 -1.24 -17.39
N PHE A 278 19.79 -0.34 -17.78
CA PHE A 278 18.59 -0.01 -17.02
C PHE A 278 17.34 -0.58 -17.68
N SER A 279 16.46 -1.06 -16.83
CA SER A 279 15.12 -1.55 -17.13
C SER A 279 14.34 -1.56 -15.82
N PRO A 280 13.08 -1.99 -15.76
CA PRO A 280 12.36 -2.04 -14.50
C PRO A 280 13.06 -2.89 -13.45
N PHE A 281 13.29 -2.30 -12.28
CA PHE A 281 13.70 -3.04 -11.08
C PHE A 281 12.48 -3.27 -10.20
N THR A 282 12.29 -4.53 -9.79
CA THR A 282 11.19 -4.91 -8.90
C THR A 282 11.71 -5.65 -7.69
N ALA A 283 11.47 -5.08 -6.52
CA ALA A 283 11.66 -5.77 -5.24
C ALA A 283 10.34 -6.43 -4.83
N VAL A 284 10.40 -7.71 -4.48
CA VAL A 284 9.28 -8.47 -3.90
C VAL A 284 9.71 -8.96 -2.53
N PHE A 285 8.91 -8.70 -1.50
CA PHE A 285 9.22 -9.04 -0.12
C PHE A 285 7.97 -9.42 0.65
N ALA A 286 8.12 -10.18 1.73
CA ALA A 286 7.00 -10.51 2.59
C ALA A 286 6.34 -9.24 3.14
N ARG A 287 5.00 -9.21 3.17
CA ARG A 287 4.27 -8.10 3.79
C ARG A 287 4.50 -8.11 5.28
N ASP A 288 4.70 -6.94 5.83
CA ASP A 288 4.71 -6.75 7.27
C ASP A 288 3.26 -6.79 7.81
N TYR A 289 3.13 -7.05 9.09
CA TYR A 289 1.87 -6.92 9.78
C TYR A 289 1.75 -5.54 10.43
N TRP A 290 0.53 -5.03 10.53
CA TRP A 290 0.27 -3.79 11.24
C TRP A 290 0.81 -3.80 12.69
N THR A 291 0.83 -4.96 13.35
CA THR A 291 1.41 -5.10 14.68
C THR A 291 2.92 -4.83 14.76
N ASP A 292 3.62 -4.89 13.61
CA ASP A 292 5.04 -4.55 13.53
C ASP A 292 5.26 -3.03 13.42
N HIS A 293 4.21 -2.31 13.02
CA HIS A 293 4.14 -0.85 12.86
C HIS A 293 3.21 -0.18 13.88
N ALA A 294 2.93 -0.86 14.98
CA ALA A 294 2.09 -0.34 16.04
C ALA A 294 2.70 0.94 16.64
N ALA A 295 1.86 1.91 16.96
CA ALA A 295 2.28 3.13 17.65
C ALA A 295 2.95 2.81 19.00
N ASP A 296 3.80 3.71 19.48
CA ASP A 296 4.42 3.60 20.81
C ASP A 296 3.43 3.90 21.95
N GLY A 297 2.29 4.50 21.65
CA GLY A 297 1.22 4.83 22.59
C GLY A 297 0.00 5.42 21.89
N TYR A 298 -1.05 5.64 22.63
CA TYR A 298 -2.27 6.28 22.13
C TYR A 298 -2.16 7.81 22.27
N ALA A 299 -2.55 8.56 21.25
CA ALA A 299 -2.62 10.02 21.30
C ALA A 299 -3.64 10.49 22.36
N THR A 300 -4.77 9.78 22.47
CA THR A 300 -5.70 9.93 23.58
C THR A 300 -5.40 8.89 24.65
N PRO A 301 -4.96 9.25 25.86
CA PRO A 301 -4.69 8.29 26.92
C PRO A 301 -5.87 7.37 27.20
N VAL A 302 -5.60 6.10 27.47
CA VAL A 302 -6.63 5.11 27.81
C VAL A 302 -7.36 5.55 29.10
N ASP A 303 -8.67 5.73 28.99
CA ASP A 303 -9.51 5.98 30.16
C ASP A 303 -9.80 4.64 30.88
N THR A 304 -8.99 4.34 31.87
CA THR A 304 -9.13 3.11 32.65
C THR A 304 -10.34 3.13 33.59
N ALA A 305 -10.81 4.30 34.00
CA ALA A 305 -11.96 4.45 34.89
C ALA A 305 -13.28 4.29 34.09
N GLY A 306 -13.38 4.95 32.93
CA GLY A 306 -14.50 4.80 32.01
C GLY A 306 -14.40 3.57 31.13
N LYS A 307 -13.26 2.86 31.17
CA LYS A 307 -12.96 1.71 30.31
C LYS A 307 -13.10 2.04 28.81
N VAL A 308 -12.39 3.07 28.36
CA VAL A 308 -12.40 3.52 26.98
C VAL A 308 -11.00 3.56 26.39
N VAL A 309 -10.86 2.99 25.20
CA VAL A 309 -9.70 3.16 24.33
C VAL A 309 -10.18 3.90 23.09
N THR A 310 -9.54 5.01 22.76
CA THR A 310 -9.81 5.75 21.52
C THR A 310 -8.59 5.64 20.62
N VAL A 311 -8.82 5.26 19.37
CA VAL A 311 -7.78 5.12 18.33
C VAL A 311 -8.08 6.08 17.18
N ALA A 312 -7.05 6.80 16.73
CA ALA A 312 -7.16 7.84 15.72
C ALA A 312 -6.40 7.51 14.43
N SER A 313 -5.63 6.42 14.42
CA SER A 313 -4.83 6.00 13.27
C SER A 313 -4.73 4.48 13.17
N ALA A 314 -4.19 4.01 12.04
CA ALA A 314 -3.92 2.58 11.81
C ALA A 314 -2.88 2.02 12.80
N GLU A 315 -1.86 2.80 13.13
CA GLU A 315 -0.81 2.43 14.08
C GLU A 315 -1.34 2.29 15.51
N GLU A 316 -2.27 3.16 15.92
CA GLU A 316 -2.93 3.04 17.24
C GLU A 316 -3.89 1.86 17.29
N LEU A 317 -4.61 1.60 16.20
CA LEU A 317 -5.46 0.41 16.09
C LEU A 317 -4.60 -0.86 16.11
N ALA A 318 -3.44 -0.84 15.48
CA ALA A 318 -2.45 -1.91 15.52
C ALA A 318 -1.85 -2.10 16.91
N LEU A 319 -1.65 -1.01 17.67
CA LEU A 319 -1.22 -1.08 19.08
C LEU A 319 -2.26 -1.81 19.92
N PHE A 320 -3.53 -1.48 19.78
CA PHE A 320 -4.61 -2.19 20.47
C PHE A 320 -4.60 -3.69 20.13
N ALA A 321 -4.50 -4.03 18.84
CA ALA A 321 -4.45 -5.42 18.39
C ALA A 321 -3.24 -6.16 18.96
N LYS A 322 -2.08 -5.53 19.00
CA LYS A 322 -0.83 -6.08 19.57
C LYS A 322 -0.92 -6.30 21.07
N GLU A 323 -1.45 -5.32 21.80
CA GLU A 323 -1.64 -5.42 23.24
C GLU A 323 -2.57 -6.58 23.62
N VAL A 324 -3.66 -6.77 22.88
CA VAL A 324 -4.59 -7.88 23.10
C VAL A 324 -3.97 -9.22 22.71
N THR A 325 -3.45 -9.31 21.48
CA THR A 325 -3.06 -10.59 20.88
C THR A 325 -1.72 -11.08 21.41
N ASP A 326 -0.71 -10.23 21.35
CA ASP A 326 0.68 -10.59 21.70
C ASP A 326 1.01 -10.20 23.14
N GLY A 327 0.56 -9.05 23.62
CA GLY A 327 0.81 -8.55 24.97
C GLY A 327 -0.08 -9.17 26.05
N GLY A 328 -1.15 -9.87 25.67
CA GLY A 328 -2.05 -10.53 26.61
C GLY A 328 -2.89 -9.57 27.47
N LYS A 329 -2.98 -8.30 27.10
CA LYS A 329 -3.73 -7.29 27.86
C LYS A 329 -5.23 -7.55 27.77
N ASN A 330 -5.91 -7.42 28.89
CA ASN A 330 -7.34 -7.69 28.99
C ASN A 330 -8.14 -6.40 28.91
N TYR A 331 -8.95 -6.28 27.86
CA TYR A 331 -9.86 -5.18 27.61
C TYR A 331 -11.35 -5.58 27.76
N SER A 332 -11.63 -6.61 28.58
CA SER A 332 -13.02 -7.01 28.83
C SER A 332 -13.84 -5.87 29.45
N GLY A 333 -15.00 -5.62 28.83
CA GLY A 333 -15.90 -4.55 29.23
C GLY A 333 -15.45 -3.14 28.88
N TYR A 334 -14.43 -3.01 28.01
CA TYR A 334 -14.01 -1.72 27.45
C TYR A 334 -14.83 -1.34 26.20
N THR A 335 -14.81 -0.07 25.88
CA THR A 335 -15.23 0.45 24.57
C THR A 335 -13.99 0.82 23.76
N LEU A 336 -13.84 0.25 22.57
CA LEU A 336 -12.88 0.69 21.55
C LEU A 336 -13.59 1.67 20.62
N ASN A 337 -13.21 2.94 20.64
CA ASN A 337 -13.73 3.98 19.78
C ASN A 337 -12.78 4.27 18.62
N LEU A 338 -13.31 4.43 17.40
CA LEU A 338 -12.58 5.08 16.31
C LEU A 338 -12.83 6.60 16.38
N ALA A 339 -11.78 7.38 16.22
CA ALA A 339 -11.85 8.83 16.15
C ALA A 339 -11.76 9.36 14.70
N ASN A 340 -11.29 8.53 13.76
CA ASN A 340 -11.15 8.84 12.35
C ASN A 340 -11.38 7.58 11.50
N ASP A 341 -11.50 7.78 10.20
CA ASP A 341 -11.36 6.68 9.23
C ASP A 341 -9.96 6.09 9.29
N VAL A 342 -9.85 4.78 9.13
CA VAL A 342 -8.59 4.03 9.22
C VAL A 342 -8.36 3.24 7.93
N ASP A 343 -7.24 3.47 7.25
CA ASP A 343 -6.83 2.67 6.09
C ASP A 343 -5.80 1.61 6.51
N LEU A 344 -6.14 0.34 6.29
CA LEU A 344 -5.29 -0.81 6.59
C LEU A 344 -4.65 -1.44 5.34
N GLY A 345 -4.63 -0.73 4.20
CA GLY A 345 -4.15 -1.27 2.92
C GLY A 345 -2.66 -1.50 2.82
N GLU A 346 -1.84 -0.87 3.67
CA GLU A 346 -0.38 -0.91 3.56
C GLU A 346 0.21 -2.24 4.03
N TYR A 347 -0.20 -2.72 5.20
CA TYR A 347 0.31 -3.95 5.81
C TYR A 347 -0.79 -4.99 6.00
N LEU A 348 -0.40 -6.22 6.33
CA LEU A 348 -1.36 -7.27 6.64
C LEU A 348 -1.97 -7.06 8.03
N TRP A 349 -3.26 -7.27 8.13
CA TRP A 349 -3.95 -7.30 9.41
C TRP A 349 -3.86 -8.69 10.02
N LYS A 350 -3.41 -8.77 11.28
CA LYS A 350 -3.46 -9.98 12.07
C LYS A 350 -4.76 -9.97 12.87
N PRO A 351 -5.67 -10.93 12.67
CA PRO A 351 -6.93 -10.95 13.41
C PRO A 351 -6.69 -10.87 14.92
N ILE A 352 -7.44 -10.00 15.60
CA ILE A 352 -7.30 -9.82 17.04
C ILE A 352 -7.77 -11.11 17.75
N ASN A 353 -6.87 -11.75 18.49
CA ASN A 353 -7.22 -12.90 19.34
C ASN A 353 -7.78 -12.40 20.66
N GLY A 354 -9.11 -12.24 20.69
CA GLY A 354 -9.82 -11.71 21.85
C GLY A 354 -10.40 -12.73 22.81
N TYR A 355 -10.16 -14.03 22.61
CA TYR A 355 -10.88 -15.14 23.23
C TYR A 355 -11.23 -14.94 24.72
N ASN A 356 -10.27 -14.67 25.57
CA ASN A 356 -10.50 -14.41 27.01
C ASN A 356 -10.15 -12.96 27.42
N ARG A 357 -10.06 -12.04 26.45
CA ARG A 357 -9.51 -10.70 26.67
C ARG A 357 -10.43 -9.57 26.22
N LEU A 358 -11.47 -9.90 25.47
CA LEU A 358 -12.42 -8.94 24.91
C LEU A 358 -13.89 -9.24 25.31
N SER A 359 -14.12 -10.05 26.35
CA SER A 359 -15.50 -10.34 26.79
C SER A 359 -16.22 -9.05 27.23
N GLY A 360 -17.39 -8.78 26.67
CA GLY A 360 -18.14 -7.56 26.93
C GLY A 360 -17.59 -6.30 26.28
N ILE A 361 -16.70 -6.43 25.28
CA ILE A 361 -16.21 -5.27 24.55
C ILE A 361 -17.31 -4.65 23.68
N VAL A 362 -17.24 -3.33 23.55
CA VAL A 362 -18.00 -2.55 22.56
C VAL A 362 -16.99 -2.00 21.54
N VAL A 363 -17.09 -2.40 20.29
CA VAL A 363 -16.38 -1.77 19.17
C VAL A 363 -17.30 -0.73 18.57
N ASN A 364 -16.98 0.53 18.73
CA ASN A 364 -17.77 1.65 18.27
C ASN A 364 -17.00 2.45 17.23
N GLY A 365 -17.46 2.39 16.00
CA GLY A 365 -16.85 3.12 14.90
C GLY A 365 -17.15 4.62 14.91
N ASN A 366 -18.12 5.10 15.68
CA ASN A 366 -18.57 6.50 15.66
C ASN A 366 -18.92 7.01 14.25
N GLY A 367 -19.33 6.13 13.34
CA GLY A 367 -19.61 6.43 11.93
C GLY A 367 -18.39 6.39 11.02
N HIS A 368 -17.21 6.03 11.51
CA HIS A 368 -15.98 5.91 10.73
C HIS A 368 -15.86 4.58 10.00
N THR A 369 -14.95 4.55 9.02
CA THR A 369 -14.70 3.42 8.13
C THR A 369 -13.31 2.85 8.33
N ILE A 370 -13.20 1.52 8.40
CA ILE A 370 -11.96 0.77 8.22
C ILE A 370 -11.87 0.33 6.76
N ARG A 371 -10.81 0.77 6.04
CA ARG A 371 -10.65 0.50 4.61
C ARG A 371 -9.51 -0.46 4.33
N ASN A 372 -9.63 -1.19 3.21
CA ASN A 372 -8.56 -1.97 2.58
C ASN A 372 -7.88 -3.00 3.49
N MET A 373 -8.55 -3.45 4.55
CA MET A 373 -7.99 -4.45 5.46
C MET A 373 -7.65 -5.73 4.72
N LYS A 374 -6.42 -6.22 4.87
CA LYS A 374 -5.95 -7.46 4.24
C LYS A 374 -5.55 -8.48 5.28
N VAL A 375 -6.28 -9.58 5.35
CA VAL A 375 -5.95 -10.73 6.21
C VAL A 375 -5.42 -11.85 5.32
N ARG A 376 -4.26 -12.40 5.68
CA ARG A 376 -3.65 -13.54 5.00
C ARG A 376 -3.19 -14.54 6.04
N GLY A 377 -3.63 -15.78 5.88
CA GLY A 377 -3.21 -16.84 6.77
C GLY A 377 -3.37 -18.22 6.15
N CYS A 378 -2.29 -18.98 6.17
CA CYS A 378 -2.29 -20.40 5.94
C CYS A 378 -1.64 -21.05 7.16
N THR A 379 -2.28 -22.03 7.74
CA THR A 379 -1.77 -22.67 8.95
C THR A 379 -2.00 -24.18 8.91
N ASN A 380 -1.16 -24.91 9.63
CA ASN A 380 -1.34 -26.34 9.89
C ASN A 380 -1.86 -26.59 11.32
N SER A 381 -2.15 -25.55 12.05
CA SER A 381 -2.68 -25.61 13.42
C SER A 381 -4.12 -25.14 13.47
N ARG A 382 -4.83 -25.45 14.54
CA ARG A 382 -6.19 -24.98 14.76
C ARG A 382 -6.17 -23.47 14.97
N VAL A 383 -6.90 -22.75 14.11
CA VAL A 383 -7.11 -21.31 14.22
C VAL A 383 -8.61 -21.07 14.35
N TYR A 384 -8.99 -20.18 15.25
CA TYR A 384 -10.37 -20.05 15.66
C TYR A 384 -11.21 -19.14 14.76
N GLY A 385 -10.61 -18.20 14.04
CA GLY A 385 -11.36 -17.38 13.10
C GLY A 385 -10.51 -16.32 12.39
N ALA A 386 -11.02 -15.82 11.29
CA ALA A 386 -10.43 -14.74 10.51
C ALA A 386 -11.36 -13.53 10.45
N GLY A 387 -10.78 -12.33 10.34
CA GLY A 387 -11.50 -11.08 10.22
C GLY A 387 -10.76 -9.95 10.95
N PHE A 388 -11.45 -8.88 11.22
CA PHE A 388 -10.93 -7.80 12.07
C PHE A 388 -10.65 -8.33 13.49
N ILE A 389 -11.61 -9.03 14.07
CA ILE A 389 -11.44 -9.82 15.29
C ILE A 389 -11.56 -11.29 14.93
N GLY A 390 -10.59 -12.10 15.35
CA GLY A 390 -10.59 -13.53 15.05
C GLY A 390 -11.60 -14.30 15.88
N ASP A 391 -11.57 -14.15 17.21
CA ASP A 391 -12.45 -14.85 18.11
C ASP A 391 -12.70 -14.10 19.42
N ILE A 392 -13.88 -14.31 20.00
CA ILE A 392 -14.28 -13.79 21.32
C ILE A 392 -15.05 -14.86 22.09
N ASN A 393 -14.66 -15.04 23.35
CA ASN A 393 -15.40 -15.82 24.32
C ASN A 393 -16.13 -14.88 25.29
N GLY A 394 -17.43 -14.63 25.05
CA GLY A 394 -18.25 -13.72 25.82
C GLY A 394 -19.01 -12.72 24.96
N ALA A 395 -19.75 -11.83 25.58
CA ALA A 395 -20.55 -10.85 24.86
C ALA A 395 -19.69 -9.88 24.04
N VAL A 396 -20.19 -9.45 22.90
CA VAL A 396 -19.59 -8.42 22.04
C VAL A 396 -20.64 -7.56 21.38
N THR A 397 -20.38 -6.27 21.30
CA THR A 397 -21.17 -5.34 20.50
C THR A 397 -20.26 -4.67 19.49
N VAL A 398 -20.64 -4.70 18.22
CA VAL A 398 -19.99 -3.93 17.13
C VAL A 398 -21.03 -2.98 16.59
N LYS A 399 -20.73 -1.70 16.59
CA LYS A 399 -21.72 -0.70 16.17
C LYS A 399 -21.13 0.51 15.47
N ASP A 400 -21.97 1.17 14.68
CA ASP A 400 -21.69 2.45 14.03
C ASP A 400 -20.36 2.45 13.26
N ILE A 401 -20.08 1.38 12.51
CA ILE A 401 -18.82 1.17 11.81
C ILE A 401 -19.03 0.63 10.41
N ALA A 402 -18.19 1.08 9.48
CA ALA A 402 -18.11 0.54 8.14
C ALA A 402 -16.77 -0.18 7.89
N PHE A 403 -16.82 -1.25 7.09
CA PHE A 403 -15.66 -1.92 6.49
C PHE A 403 -15.81 -1.85 4.98
N ASP A 404 -14.81 -1.35 4.29
CA ASP A 404 -14.83 -1.19 2.84
C ASP A 404 -13.56 -1.72 2.20
N GLY A 405 -13.70 -2.54 1.14
CA GLY A 405 -12.56 -3.10 0.42
C GLY A 405 -11.72 -4.09 1.21
N ALA A 406 -12.28 -4.77 2.20
CA ALA A 406 -11.55 -5.81 2.94
C ALA A 406 -11.32 -7.05 2.06
N ASP A 407 -10.12 -7.63 2.20
CA ASP A 407 -9.71 -8.84 1.51
C ASP A 407 -9.18 -9.87 2.53
N VAL A 408 -10.04 -10.80 2.89
CA VAL A 408 -9.80 -11.78 3.95
C VAL A 408 -9.56 -13.14 3.34
N PHE A 409 -8.37 -13.68 3.51
CA PHE A 409 -8.01 -15.03 3.11
C PHE A 409 -7.40 -15.76 4.30
N PHE A 410 -8.05 -16.85 4.70
CA PHE A 410 -7.61 -17.59 5.86
C PHE A 410 -7.98 -19.07 5.75
N VAL A 411 -6.98 -19.94 5.66
CA VAL A 411 -7.16 -21.36 5.42
C VAL A 411 -6.28 -22.24 6.29
N ASN A 412 -6.86 -23.31 6.83
CA ASN A 412 -6.11 -24.36 7.49
C ASN A 412 -5.92 -25.54 6.52
N TYR A 413 -4.74 -25.64 5.93
CA TYR A 413 -4.44 -26.66 4.92
C TYR A 413 -4.19 -28.06 5.47
N ALA A 414 -3.94 -28.22 6.79
CA ALA A 414 -3.72 -29.51 7.40
C ALA A 414 -5.04 -30.19 7.80
N LYS A 415 -6.06 -29.41 8.08
CA LYS A 415 -7.39 -29.89 8.48
C LYS A 415 -8.48 -28.99 7.90
N PRO A 416 -8.60 -28.94 6.57
CA PRO A 416 -9.53 -28.02 5.91
C PRO A 416 -11.00 -28.28 6.27
N GLN A 417 -11.33 -29.51 6.64
CA GLN A 417 -12.67 -29.94 6.98
C GLN A 417 -13.08 -29.65 8.44
N PHE A 418 -12.16 -29.12 9.28
CA PHE A 418 -12.47 -28.82 10.68
C PHE A 418 -12.78 -27.34 10.92
N ALA A 419 -13.42 -27.07 12.04
CA ALA A 419 -13.90 -25.77 12.51
C ALA A 419 -12.85 -24.60 12.55
N GLY A 420 -11.63 -24.86 12.17
CA GLY A 420 -10.57 -23.85 12.12
C GLY A 420 -10.56 -22.94 10.88
N ASN A 421 -11.50 -23.11 9.95
CA ASN A 421 -11.60 -22.31 8.71
C ASN A 421 -12.84 -21.43 8.71
N VAL A 422 -13.07 -20.73 9.81
CA VAL A 422 -14.21 -19.87 10.02
C VAL A 422 -13.81 -18.43 9.74
N GLY A 423 -14.59 -17.68 8.98
CA GLY A 423 -14.25 -16.30 8.66
C GLY A 423 -15.44 -15.36 8.54
N GLY A 424 -15.24 -14.16 9.03
CA GLY A 424 -16.07 -12.99 8.78
C GLY A 424 -15.17 -11.79 8.58
N VAL A 425 -15.60 -10.78 7.84
CA VAL A 425 -14.80 -9.56 7.70
C VAL A 425 -14.65 -8.87 9.05
N VAL A 426 -15.72 -8.86 9.85
CA VAL A 426 -15.74 -8.18 11.16
C VAL A 426 -15.32 -9.12 12.29
N LEU A 427 -15.98 -10.26 12.41
CA LEU A 427 -15.75 -11.22 13.49
C LEU A 427 -15.74 -12.64 12.94
N GLY A 428 -14.64 -13.35 13.17
CA GLY A 428 -14.54 -14.75 12.75
C GLY A 428 -15.40 -15.68 13.59
N TYR A 429 -15.24 -15.65 14.89
CA TYR A 429 -15.85 -16.63 15.79
C TYR A 429 -16.33 -16.00 17.10
N THR A 430 -17.54 -16.38 17.57
CA THR A 430 -18.06 -15.92 18.84
C THR A 430 -18.68 -17.06 19.64
N TYR A 431 -18.45 -17.03 20.95
CA TYR A 431 -19.07 -17.94 21.94
C TYR A 431 -20.02 -17.19 22.88
N GLY A 432 -20.31 -15.91 22.63
CA GLY A 432 -21.11 -15.06 23.49
C GLY A 432 -22.22 -14.32 22.76
N THR A 433 -23.14 -13.75 23.50
CA THR A 433 -24.18 -12.88 22.93
C THR A 433 -23.55 -11.77 22.10
N THR A 434 -23.95 -11.68 20.85
CA THR A 434 -23.32 -10.79 19.87
C THR A 434 -24.36 -9.85 19.29
N LEU A 435 -24.05 -8.56 19.27
CA LEU A 435 -24.86 -7.53 18.63
C LEU A 435 -24.00 -6.82 17.54
N PHE A 436 -24.52 -6.82 16.32
CA PHE A 436 -24.10 -5.93 15.25
C PHE A 436 -25.22 -4.89 15.05
N GLU A 437 -24.92 -3.61 15.24
CA GLU A 437 -25.88 -2.52 15.10
C GLU A 437 -25.30 -1.41 14.21
N ASN A 438 -25.98 -1.09 13.11
CA ASN A 438 -25.50 -0.10 12.14
C ASN A 438 -24.06 -0.40 11.64
N VAL A 439 -23.85 -1.66 11.24
CA VAL A 439 -22.55 -2.14 10.70
C VAL A 439 -22.70 -2.36 9.21
N SER A 440 -21.80 -1.78 8.41
CA SER A 440 -21.77 -2.01 6.97
C SER A 440 -20.48 -2.68 6.54
N VAL A 441 -20.58 -3.62 5.59
CA VAL A 441 -19.44 -4.23 4.91
C VAL A 441 -19.70 -4.15 3.41
N THR A 442 -18.80 -3.47 2.70
CA THR A 442 -18.95 -3.22 1.26
C THR A 442 -17.68 -3.55 0.49
N ASN A 443 -17.84 -3.91 -0.79
CA ASN A 443 -16.74 -4.12 -1.75
C ASN A 443 -15.64 -5.07 -1.25
N SER A 444 -16.02 -6.03 -0.43
CA SER A 444 -15.09 -6.89 0.29
C SER A 444 -15.12 -8.33 -0.23
N SER A 445 -14.02 -9.03 -0.07
CA SER A 445 -13.94 -10.44 -0.42
C SER A 445 -13.45 -11.26 0.77
N ILE A 446 -14.04 -12.45 0.92
CA ILE A 446 -13.66 -13.38 1.97
C ILE A 446 -13.50 -14.78 1.43
N TRP A 447 -12.37 -15.40 1.74
CA TRP A 447 -11.98 -16.73 1.30
C TRP A 447 -11.79 -17.64 2.51
N GLY A 448 -12.44 -18.80 2.49
CA GLY A 448 -12.27 -19.81 3.51
C GLY A 448 -12.86 -21.14 3.07
N PHE A 449 -12.81 -22.12 3.94
CA PHE A 449 -13.35 -23.45 3.61
C PHE A 449 -14.85 -23.53 3.88
N GLY A 450 -15.29 -23.08 5.06
CA GLY A 450 -16.71 -23.09 5.42
C GLY A 450 -16.99 -22.25 6.66
N LYS A 451 -18.26 -22.03 6.94
CA LYS A 451 -18.73 -21.13 8.00
C LYS A 451 -18.23 -19.70 7.76
N ILE A 452 -18.48 -19.24 6.53
CA ILE A 452 -18.01 -17.95 6.03
C ILE A 452 -19.20 -17.01 5.89
N GLY A 453 -19.15 -15.92 6.62
CA GLY A 453 -20.13 -14.85 6.52
C GLY A 453 -19.48 -13.49 6.34
N ILE A 454 -20.19 -12.55 5.77
CA ILE A 454 -19.59 -11.24 5.53
C ILE A 454 -19.31 -10.51 6.84
N LEU A 455 -20.22 -10.50 7.81
CA LEU A 455 -20.00 -9.88 9.10
C LEU A 455 -19.42 -10.88 10.11
N LEU A 456 -20.02 -12.07 10.21
CA LEU A 456 -19.68 -13.08 11.21
C LEU A 456 -19.44 -14.44 10.54
N GLY A 457 -18.33 -15.10 10.85
CA GLY A 457 -18.11 -16.47 10.45
C GLY A 457 -19.02 -17.44 11.19
N MET A 458 -18.89 -17.55 12.50
CA MET A 458 -19.67 -18.51 13.29
C MET A 458 -20.04 -18.01 14.69
N GLY A 459 -21.29 -18.21 15.05
CA GLY A 459 -21.77 -18.19 16.44
C GLY A 459 -21.89 -19.62 16.96
N ALA A 460 -21.03 -20.01 17.91
CA ALA A 460 -20.68 -21.40 18.16
C ALA A 460 -21.25 -22.04 19.43
N ASP A 461 -22.06 -21.35 20.18
CA ASP A 461 -22.66 -21.92 21.38
C ASP A 461 -24.17 -22.04 21.20
N PRO A 462 -24.81 -23.19 21.45
CA PRO A 462 -26.26 -23.35 21.32
C PRO A 462 -27.12 -22.40 22.17
N GLY A 463 -26.53 -21.72 23.14
CA GLY A 463 -27.20 -20.71 23.97
C GLY A 463 -26.96 -19.27 23.55
N VAL A 464 -26.13 -19.03 22.54
CA VAL A 464 -25.71 -17.69 22.13
C VAL A 464 -26.72 -17.06 21.20
N LYS A 465 -27.14 -15.84 21.53
CA LYS A 465 -27.97 -15.02 20.67
C LYS A 465 -27.10 -14.07 19.84
N VAL A 466 -27.30 -14.11 18.52
CA VAL A 466 -26.68 -13.16 17.59
C VAL A 466 -27.77 -12.25 17.01
N THR A 467 -27.56 -10.95 17.09
CA THR A 467 -28.49 -9.96 16.56
C THR A 467 -27.78 -9.09 15.53
N PHE A 468 -28.38 -8.98 14.34
CA PHE A 468 -28.02 -8.03 13.30
C PHE A 468 -29.13 -7.00 13.19
N LYS A 469 -28.81 -5.75 13.41
CA LYS A 469 -29.77 -4.65 13.36
C LYS A 469 -29.21 -3.51 12.52
N ASP A 470 -30.01 -3.04 11.55
CA ASP A 470 -29.62 -1.94 10.65
C ASP A 470 -28.28 -2.20 9.92
N CYS A 471 -27.95 -3.46 9.63
CA CYS A 471 -26.68 -3.84 9.01
C CYS A 471 -26.78 -3.89 7.48
N VAL A 472 -25.64 -3.62 6.81
CA VAL A 472 -25.54 -3.64 5.35
C VAL A 472 -24.39 -4.55 4.92
N SER A 473 -24.68 -5.49 4.02
CA SER A 473 -23.69 -6.29 3.29
C SER A 473 -23.92 -6.10 1.79
N LYS A 474 -23.00 -5.44 1.10
CA LYS A 474 -23.22 -5.06 -0.30
C LYS A 474 -21.97 -5.15 -1.16
N ASN A 475 -22.11 -5.65 -2.41
CA ASN A 475 -21.04 -5.81 -3.39
C ASN A 475 -19.89 -6.67 -2.85
N ASN A 476 -20.19 -7.71 -2.09
CA ASN A 476 -19.18 -8.57 -1.49
C ASN A 476 -19.04 -9.90 -2.25
N THR A 477 -17.89 -10.53 -2.12
CA THR A 477 -17.62 -11.85 -2.70
C THR A 477 -17.28 -12.85 -1.59
N ILE A 478 -17.92 -14.03 -1.64
CA ILE A 478 -17.65 -15.15 -0.75
C ILE A 478 -17.07 -16.30 -1.57
N HIS A 479 -15.92 -16.81 -1.16
CA HIS A 479 -15.31 -18.01 -1.73
C HIS A 479 -15.25 -19.09 -0.65
N ALA A 480 -16.12 -20.07 -0.72
CA ALA A 480 -16.18 -21.13 0.29
C ALA A 480 -16.78 -22.42 -0.27
N ALA A 481 -16.67 -23.50 0.49
CA ALA A 481 -17.21 -24.81 0.11
C ALA A 481 -18.59 -25.07 0.73
N TYR A 482 -18.87 -24.57 1.93
CA TYR A 482 -20.14 -24.78 2.62
C TYR A 482 -20.38 -23.73 3.72
N ASP A 483 -21.58 -23.67 4.28
CA ASP A 483 -22.01 -22.77 5.36
C ASP A 483 -21.65 -21.32 5.09
N MET A 484 -22.34 -20.72 4.13
CA MET A 484 -22.12 -19.36 3.69
C MET A 484 -23.33 -18.48 3.96
N GLY A 485 -23.10 -17.24 4.32
CA GLY A 485 -24.19 -16.29 4.54
C GLY A 485 -23.80 -14.85 4.27
N GLY A 486 -24.74 -14.06 3.77
CA GLY A 486 -24.56 -12.64 3.50
C GLY A 486 -24.25 -11.80 4.76
N LEU A 487 -24.66 -12.26 5.93
CA LEU A 487 -24.30 -11.69 7.24
C LEU A 487 -23.47 -12.69 8.06
N ALA A 488 -23.95 -13.92 8.24
CA ALA A 488 -23.24 -14.93 9.03
C ALA A 488 -23.15 -16.26 8.30
N GLY A 489 -21.96 -16.90 8.37
CA GLY A 489 -21.73 -18.20 7.78
C GLY A 489 -22.47 -19.31 8.51
N MET A 490 -22.44 -19.31 9.83
CA MET A 490 -23.18 -20.28 10.63
C MET A 490 -23.54 -19.73 12.01
N ILE A 491 -24.81 -19.90 12.40
CA ILE A 491 -25.23 -19.72 13.79
C ILE A 491 -25.72 -21.07 14.33
N GLN A 492 -25.07 -21.50 15.41
CA GLN A 492 -25.43 -22.77 16.03
C GLN A 492 -26.80 -22.72 16.66
N ARG A 493 -27.66 -23.69 16.33
CA ARG A 493 -29.00 -23.81 16.87
C ARG A 493 -28.97 -24.41 18.28
N GLY A 494 -29.79 -23.86 19.16
CA GLY A 494 -30.01 -24.41 20.51
C GLY A 494 -31.36 -25.08 20.61
N ASN A 495 -31.39 -26.39 20.87
CA ASN A 495 -32.65 -27.14 21.05
C ASN A 495 -33.67 -26.96 19.91
N GLY A 496 -33.20 -26.83 18.68
CA GLY A 496 -34.05 -26.60 17.52
C GLY A 496 -34.54 -25.16 17.36
N VAL A 497 -34.06 -24.22 18.16
CA VAL A 497 -34.41 -22.79 18.08
C VAL A 497 -33.31 -22.04 17.37
N ASP A 498 -33.68 -21.20 16.44
CA ASP A 498 -32.77 -20.29 15.73
C ASP A 498 -32.34 -19.16 16.67
N ASN A 499 -31.03 -19.01 16.84
CA ASN A 499 -30.45 -18.05 17.78
C ASN A 499 -30.02 -16.74 17.10
N ALA A 500 -30.45 -16.49 15.87
CA ALA A 500 -30.21 -15.24 15.17
C ALA A 500 -31.48 -14.39 15.11
N SER A 501 -31.29 -13.06 15.21
CA SER A 501 -32.29 -12.06 14.93
C SER A 501 -31.75 -11.11 13.86
N VAL A 502 -32.49 -10.89 12.80
CA VAL A 502 -32.15 -9.99 11.71
C VAL A 502 -33.20 -8.92 11.59
N GLU A 503 -32.85 -7.68 11.86
CA GLU A 503 -33.75 -6.55 11.93
C GLU A 503 -33.27 -5.44 10.99
N ASN A 504 -34.10 -5.08 9.98
CA ASN A 504 -33.82 -3.99 9.06
C ASN A 504 -32.46 -4.04 8.37
N CYS A 505 -31.99 -5.25 8.02
CA CYS A 505 -30.72 -5.45 7.36
C CYS A 505 -30.87 -5.54 5.84
N THR A 506 -29.81 -5.17 5.13
CA THR A 506 -29.72 -5.24 3.67
C THR A 506 -28.58 -6.17 3.27
N VAL A 507 -28.86 -7.13 2.38
CA VAL A 507 -27.87 -7.98 1.71
C VAL A 507 -28.09 -7.89 0.22
N GLU A 508 -27.14 -7.30 -0.51
CA GLU A 508 -27.28 -7.01 -1.93
C GLU A 508 -26.00 -7.28 -2.70
N ASN A 509 -26.11 -7.77 -3.93
CA ASN A 509 -25.01 -8.00 -4.86
C ASN A 509 -23.88 -8.84 -4.22
N ILE A 510 -24.23 -9.97 -3.63
CA ILE A 510 -23.26 -10.92 -3.10
C ILE A 510 -22.90 -11.92 -4.21
N THR A 511 -21.64 -11.92 -4.59
CA THR A 511 -21.09 -12.95 -5.47
C THR A 511 -20.61 -14.12 -4.63
N VAL A 512 -20.95 -15.35 -5.01
CA VAL A 512 -20.46 -16.53 -4.34
C VAL A 512 -19.71 -17.40 -5.36
N ASP A 513 -18.44 -17.64 -5.09
CA ASP A 513 -17.63 -18.62 -5.81
C ASP A 513 -17.55 -19.88 -4.94
N TYR A 514 -18.13 -20.95 -5.43
CA TYR A 514 -18.22 -22.21 -4.71
C TYR A 514 -17.10 -23.17 -5.12
N TYR A 515 -16.47 -23.82 -4.14
CA TYR A 515 -15.43 -24.82 -4.40
C TYR A 515 -16.02 -26.23 -4.47
N GLU A 516 -15.98 -26.83 -5.63
CA GLU A 516 -16.46 -28.22 -5.81
C GLU A 516 -15.56 -29.23 -5.10
N GLU A 517 -14.26 -28.98 -5.09
CA GLU A 517 -13.27 -29.90 -4.52
C GLU A 517 -12.26 -29.23 -3.60
N CYS A 518 -12.33 -27.95 -3.37
CA CYS A 518 -11.35 -27.18 -2.57
C CYS A 518 -9.89 -27.49 -2.92
N VAL A 519 -9.63 -27.79 -4.19
CA VAL A 519 -8.35 -28.34 -4.64
C VAL A 519 -7.37 -27.25 -4.96
N ASP A 520 -7.89 -26.09 -5.34
CA ASP A 520 -7.09 -24.95 -5.75
C ASP A 520 -7.80 -23.67 -5.33
N VAL A 521 -7.10 -22.84 -4.60
CA VAL A 521 -7.59 -21.51 -4.17
C VAL A 521 -7.83 -20.58 -5.35
N GLN A 522 -7.27 -20.89 -6.50
CA GLN A 522 -7.44 -20.12 -7.74
C GLN A 522 -8.52 -20.72 -8.66
N GLY A 523 -8.93 -21.95 -8.41
CA GLY A 523 -10.00 -22.59 -9.15
C GLY A 523 -11.34 -22.03 -8.74
N LYS A 524 -11.78 -20.97 -9.39
CA LYS A 524 -13.17 -20.51 -9.29
C LYS A 524 -14.05 -21.58 -9.89
N ALA A 525 -14.73 -22.35 -9.06
CA ALA A 525 -15.82 -23.16 -9.55
C ALA A 525 -16.98 -22.22 -9.88
N THR A 526 -17.47 -22.29 -11.10
CA THR A 526 -18.72 -21.65 -11.46
C THR A 526 -19.80 -22.32 -10.63
N LEU A 527 -20.61 -21.52 -9.96
CA LEU A 527 -21.78 -22.00 -9.25
C LEU A 527 -22.62 -22.89 -10.15
N LYS A 528 -22.86 -24.09 -9.67
CA LYS A 528 -23.85 -24.96 -10.28
C LYS A 528 -25.18 -24.75 -9.57
N GLU A 529 -26.23 -24.69 -10.34
CA GLU A 529 -27.61 -24.54 -9.80
C GLU A 529 -27.99 -25.66 -8.84
N ASN A 530 -27.32 -26.81 -8.93
CA ASN A 530 -27.58 -27.99 -8.10
C ASN A 530 -26.28 -28.53 -7.54
N ASP A 531 -26.27 -28.84 -6.26
CA ASP A 531 -25.22 -29.62 -5.63
C ASP A 531 -25.32 -31.12 -6.04
N LYS A 532 -24.42 -31.97 -5.53
CA LYS A 532 -24.45 -33.43 -5.81
C LYS A 532 -25.74 -34.11 -5.33
N ASN A 533 -26.52 -33.47 -4.47
CA ASN A 533 -27.78 -33.99 -3.96
C ASN A 533 -28.99 -33.38 -4.67
N GLY A 534 -28.78 -32.54 -5.68
CA GLY A 534 -29.82 -31.88 -6.44
C GLY A 534 -30.48 -30.70 -5.75
N ALA A 535 -29.90 -30.20 -4.65
CA ALA A 535 -30.36 -28.99 -3.98
C ALA A 535 -29.75 -27.74 -4.63
N ASP A 536 -30.53 -26.68 -4.72
CA ASP A 536 -30.02 -25.38 -5.18
C ASP A 536 -28.97 -24.87 -4.20
N VAL A 537 -27.77 -24.65 -4.70
CA VAL A 537 -26.66 -24.17 -3.88
C VAL A 537 -26.77 -22.68 -3.64
N ILE A 538 -27.24 -21.94 -4.63
CA ILE A 538 -27.55 -20.52 -4.52
C ILE A 538 -28.93 -20.24 -5.07
N LYS A 539 -29.62 -19.34 -4.40
CA LYS A 539 -30.92 -18.85 -4.82
C LYS A 539 -30.98 -17.34 -4.72
N GLU A 540 -31.27 -16.70 -5.83
CA GLU A 540 -31.59 -15.29 -5.85
C GLU A 540 -33.10 -15.08 -5.64
N VAL A 541 -33.46 -14.27 -4.69
CA VAL A 541 -34.85 -13.86 -4.44
C VAL A 541 -34.89 -12.37 -4.16
N SER A 542 -35.55 -11.63 -5.03
CA SER A 542 -35.76 -10.19 -4.87
C SER A 542 -34.43 -9.39 -4.68
N GLY A 543 -33.40 -9.74 -5.43
CA GLY A 543 -32.08 -9.10 -5.35
C GLY A 543 -31.24 -9.47 -4.13
N LYS A 544 -31.63 -10.51 -3.40
CA LYS A 544 -30.88 -11.08 -2.28
C LYS A 544 -30.43 -12.48 -2.60
N TYR A 545 -29.18 -12.77 -2.22
CA TYR A 545 -28.61 -14.09 -2.43
C TYR A 545 -28.78 -14.93 -1.17
N TRP A 546 -29.32 -16.11 -1.35
CA TRP A 546 -29.42 -17.14 -0.35
C TRP A 546 -28.50 -18.29 -0.73
N VAL A 547 -27.65 -18.70 0.18
CA VAL A 547 -26.71 -19.77 -0.03
C VAL A 547 -27.04 -20.93 0.89
N ASN A 548 -27.44 -22.03 0.30
CA ASN A 548 -27.57 -23.28 1.04
C ASN A 548 -26.18 -23.84 1.27
N GLY A 549 -25.81 -24.12 2.51
CA GLY A 549 -24.59 -24.81 2.87
C GLY A 549 -24.48 -26.23 2.32
N GLY A 550 -24.85 -26.42 1.12
CA GLY A 550 -25.24 -27.53 0.32
C GLY A 550 -24.52 -28.85 0.44
N TYR A 551 -23.35 -28.91 1.00
CA TYR A 551 -22.62 -30.15 1.07
C TYR A 551 -22.77 -30.89 2.38
N TYR A 552 -23.16 -30.19 3.41
CA TYR A 552 -23.18 -30.74 4.73
C TYR A 552 -24.38 -30.34 5.51
N TRP A 553 -25.08 -31.37 5.90
CA TRP A 553 -25.96 -31.37 7.04
C TRP A 553 -27.15 -30.43 7.00
N GLY A 554 -28.24 -30.96 7.13
CA GLY A 554 -29.52 -30.49 7.48
C GLY A 554 -29.67 -29.19 8.26
N GLY A 555 -28.77 -28.27 8.03
CA GLY A 555 -28.94 -26.89 8.38
C GLY A 555 -29.85 -26.26 7.38
N TYR A 556 -30.50 -25.23 7.79
CA TYR A 556 -31.25 -24.42 6.86
C TYR A 556 -30.61 -23.05 6.79
N ALA A 557 -30.56 -22.50 5.61
CA ALA A 557 -30.02 -21.17 5.37
C ALA A 557 -31.11 -20.26 4.84
N ASP A 558 -31.07 -19.02 5.26
CA ASP A 558 -31.83 -17.94 4.66
C ASP A 558 -30.89 -16.96 3.94
N TYR A 559 -31.40 -15.83 3.46
CA TYR A 559 -30.61 -14.85 2.73
C TYR A 559 -29.48 -14.23 3.54
N TYR A 560 -29.53 -14.32 4.85
CA TYR A 560 -28.68 -13.58 5.77
C TYR A 560 -27.72 -14.49 6.50
N VAL A 561 -28.24 -15.64 6.97
CA VAL A 561 -27.57 -16.46 7.95
C VAL A 561 -27.73 -17.93 7.57
N SER A 562 -26.67 -18.71 7.64
CA SER A 562 -26.73 -20.15 7.63
C SER A 562 -26.85 -20.69 9.05
N TYR A 563 -27.77 -21.61 9.26
CA TYR A 563 -28.01 -22.27 10.53
C TYR A 563 -27.61 -23.72 10.47
N GLY A 564 -26.89 -24.21 11.45
CA GLY A 564 -26.47 -25.62 11.52
C GLY A 564 -26.40 -26.15 12.94
N ASP A 565 -26.45 -27.46 13.07
CA ASP A 565 -26.25 -28.17 14.32
C ASP A 565 -24.75 -28.41 14.54
N SER A 566 -24.24 -28.16 15.71
CA SER A 566 -22.84 -28.01 16.04
C SER A 566 -21.93 -29.23 15.92
N SER A 567 -22.48 -30.38 15.66
CA SER A 567 -21.71 -31.63 15.77
C SER A 567 -20.92 -32.00 14.52
N TYR A 568 -20.76 -31.09 13.60
CA TYR A 568 -20.50 -31.45 12.22
C TYR A 568 -19.28 -30.95 11.61
N ASP A 569 -18.23 -31.19 12.25
CA ASP A 569 -16.92 -31.18 11.65
C ASP A 569 -16.55 -32.50 10.95
N ALA A 570 -17.54 -33.29 10.56
CA ALA A 570 -17.25 -34.54 9.87
C ALA A 570 -16.87 -34.24 8.41
N PRO A 571 -15.68 -34.69 7.96
CA PRO A 571 -15.23 -34.45 6.61
C PRO A 571 -16.12 -35.15 5.59
N VAL A 572 -16.38 -34.50 4.47
CA VAL A 572 -16.84 -35.17 3.29
C VAL A 572 -15.69 -35.94 2.71
N GLU A 573 -15.87 -37.23 2.53
CA GLU A 573 -14.88 -38.06 1.88
C GLU A 573 -14.62 -37.50 0.46
N GLY A 574 -13.36 -37.13 0.18
CA GLY A 574 -12.96 -36.55 -1.09
C GLY A 574 -12.77 -35.02 -1.08
N TYR A 575 -13.11 -34.30 -0.02
CA TYR A 575 -12.83 -32.88 0.10
C TYR A 575 -11.50 -32.64 0.81
N SER A 576 -10.54 -32.08 0.10
CA SER A 576 -9.31 -31.59 0.68
C SER A 576 -8.90 -30.29 0.00
N MET A 577 -8.67 -29.24 0.75
CA MET A 577 -8.01 -28.05 0.25
C MET A 577 -6.53 -28.34 0.03
N ARG A 578 -6.11 -28.49 -1.22
CA ARG A 578 -4.69 -28.65 -1.56
C ARG A 578 -4.01 -27.30 -1.65
N LEU A 579 -3.82 -26.64 -0.51
CA LEU A 579 -3.17 -25.34 -0.45
C LEU A 579 -1.65 -25.42 -0.31
N ALA A 580 -1.08 -26.61 -0.19
CA ALA A 580 0.34 -26.80 0.08
C ALA A 580 1.29 -26.12 -0.92
N ASN A 581 0.81 -25.84 -2.13
CA ASN A 581 1.56 -25.13 -3.18
C ASN A 581 0.92 -23.80 -3.58
N SER A 582 -0.09 -23.34 -2.85
CA SER A 582 -0.75 -22.08 -3.14
C SER A 582 0.18 -20.89 -2.86
N GLU A 583 0.15 -19.91 -3.74
CA GLU A 583 0.81 -18.61 -3.51
C GLU A 583 0.31 -17.89 -2.25
N TYR A 584 -0.84 -18.30 -1.72
CA TYR A 584 -1.43 -17.77 -0.50
C TYR A 584 -0.89 -18.42 0.78
N CYS A 585 -0.19 -19.53 0.70
CA CYS A 585 0.40 -20.23 1.84
C CYS A 585 1.89 -19.93 1.96
N VAL A 586 2.27 -19.14 2.95
CA VAL A 586 3.66 -18.68 3.16
C VAL A 586 4.46 -19.63 4.03
N ASN A 587 3.80 -20.42 4.88
CA ASN A 587 4.47 -21.29 5.85
C ASN A 587 4.40 -22.75 5.38
N LYS A 588 5.43 -23.17 4.71
CA LYS A 588 5.77 -24.58 4.58
C LYS A 588 6.81 -24.96 5.60
#